data_c53557c8694109592d6c9a534944f049
#
_entry.id   c53557c8694109592d6c9a534944f049
#
_cell.length_a   1.000
_cell.length_b   1.000
_cell.length_c   1.000
_cell.angle_alpha   90.00
_cell.angle_beta   90.00
_cell.angle_gamma   90.00
#
_symmetry.space_group_name_H-M   'P 1'
#
loop_
_entity.id
_entity.type
_entity.pdbx_description
1 polymer ?
#
loop_
_entity_poly.entity_id
_entity_poly.type
_entity_poly.pdbx_seq_one_letter_code
_entity_poly.pdbx_strand_id
1 'polypeptide(L)'
;MTAVTWKASNTETPARVASWRSMDAVTRGAKDEWLALFAEDAVVEDPVGPSMFDAEGKGHHGKAAIAAFWDLAIAGVERFEFAMHDSFAAGSECANVGTISAFLPGGMRVDTEGVFVYRVGEDGLIRSVRAFWETERAMGTLRQDG
;
A
#
# COMPACT_ATOMS: atom_id res chain seq x y z
N MET A 1 19.74 6.59 -3.15
CA MET A 1 18.96 5.41 -2.74
C MET A 1 17.51 5.58 -3.16
N THR A 2 16.97 4.60 -3.84
CA THR A 2 15.57 4.64 -4.26
C THR A 2 14.66 4.18 -3.13
N ALA A 3 13.53 4.87 -2.95
CA ALA A 3 12.51 4.48 -1.96
C ALA A 3 11.75 3.21 -2.39
N VAL A 4 11.77 2.89 -3.67
CA VAL A 4 11.14 1.66 -4.19
C VAL A 4 12.22 0.78 -4.80
N THR A 5 12.37 -0.42 -4.23
CA THR A 5 13.23 -1.47 -4.78
C THR A 5 12.33 -2.53 -5.38
N TRP A 6 12.41 -2.70 -6.69
CA TRP A 6 11.58 -3.64 -7.42
C TRP A 6 12.45 -4.73 -8.04
N LYS A 7 12.35 -5.94 -7.49
CA LYS A 7 13.11 -7.11 -7.95
C LYS A 7 12.16 -8.21 -8.43
N ALA A 8 11.24 -7.83 -9.30
CA ALA A 8 10.21 -8.72 -9.82
C ALA A 8 10.01 -8.47 -11.30
N SER A 9 8.97 -9.06 -11.88
CA SER A 9 8.65 -8.89 -13.29
C SER A 9 8.42 -7.42 -13.65
N ASN A 10 8.99 -6.98 -14.76
CA ASN A 10 8.79 -5.62 -15.30
C ASN A 10 7.76 -5.61 -16.44
N THR A 11 7.06 -6.71 -16.67
CA THR A 11 6.00 -6.74 -17.67
C THR A 11 4.88 -5.79 -17.23
N GLU A 12 4.55 -4.85 -18.10
CA GLU A 12 3.51 -3.86 -17.80
C GLU A 12 2.13 -4.45 -18.04
N THR A 13 1.34 -4.48 -16.95
CA THR A 13 -0.10 -4.73 -17.02
C THR A 13 -0.78 -3.57 -16.33
N PRO A 14 -2.05 -3.25 -16.63
CA PRO A 14 -2.70 -2.11 -16.00
C PRO A 14 -2.66 -2.14 -14.46
N ALA A 15 -2.87 -3.30 -13.85
CA ALA A 15 -2.84 -3.42 -12.39
C ALA A 15 -1.42 -3.25 -11.83
N ARG A 16 -0.41 -3.84 -12.48
CA ARG A 16 0.98 -3.69 -12.03
C ARG A 16 1.44 -2.24 -12.13
N VAL A 17 1.13 -1.59 -13.25
CA VAL A 17 1.45 -0.17 -13.43
C VAL A 17 0.77 0.68 -12.36
N ALA A 18 -0.50 0.42 -12.06
CA ALA A 18 -1.21 1.13 -11.01
C ALA A 18 -0.52 0.95 -9.64
N SER A 19 -0.03 -0.26 -9.34
CA SER A 19 0.69 -0.51 -8.11
C SER A 19 1.99 0.29 -8.04
N TRP A 20 2.73 0.39 -9.14
CA TRP A 20 3.96 1.20 -9.18
C TRP A 20 3.66 2.68 -8.93
N ARG A 21 2.60 3.20 -9.55
CA ARG A 21 2.18 4.59 -9.36
C ARG A 21 1.76 4.87 -7.92
N SER A 22 1.08 3.89 -7.30
CA SER A 22 0.68 4.01 -5.90
C SER A 22 1.90 4.08 -4.99
N MET A 23 2.85 3.16 -5.14
CA MET A 23 4.08 3.17 -4.34
C MET A 23 4.85 4.48 -4.52
N ASP A 24 4.97 4.94 -5.76
CA ASP A 24 5.67 6.20 -6.05
C ASP A 24 4.99 7.40 -5.37
N ALA A 25 3.67 7.50 -5.46
CA ALA A 25 2.92 8.60 -4.84
C ALA A 25 3.06 8.58 -3.32
N VAL A 26 3.01 7.39 -2.71
CA VAL A 26 3.19 7.25 -1.26
C VAL A 26 4.59 7.70 -0.83
N THR A 27 5.63 7.28 -1.56
CA THR A 27 7.02 7.66 -1.20
C THR A 27 7.27 9.16 -1.33
N ARG A 28 6.53 9.84 -2.21
CA ARG A 28 6.65 11.30 -2.36
C ARG A 28 5.70 12.09 -1.47
N GLY A 29 4.82 11.42 -0.72
CA GLY A 29 3.81 12.09 0.09
C GLY A 29 2.77 12.82 -0.75
N ALA A 30 2.53 12.36 -1.97
CA ALA A 30 1.66 13.03 -2.94
C ALA A 30 0.22 12.54 -2.83
N LYS A 31 -0.48 12.95 -1.77
CA LYS A 31 -1.84 12.48 -1.46
C LYS A 31 -2.82 12.65 -2.60
N ASP A 32 -2.85 13.81 -3.23
CA ASP A 32 -3.81 14.09 -4.30
C ASP A 32 -3.54 13.23 -5.54
N GLU A 33 -2.26 13.02 -5.89
CA GLU A 33 -1.89 12.13 -6.98
C GLU A 33 -2.30 10.69 -6.65
N TRP A 34 -2.09 10.27 -5.40
CA TRP A 34 -2.47 8.93 -4.96
C TRP A 34 -3.98 8.72 -5.06
N LEU A 35 -4.77 9.67 -4.55
CA LEU A 35 -6.23 9.60 -4.63
C LEU A 35 -6.74 9.58 -6.07
N ALA A 36 -6.07 10.27 -6.99
CA ALA A 36 -6.45 10.28 -8.39
C ALA A 36 -6.30 8.92 -9.07
N LEU A 37 -5.54 8.00 -8.49
CA LEU A 37 -5.39 6.64 -9.01
C LEU A 37 -6.61 5.75 -8.78
N PHE A 38 -7.50 6.15 -7.86
CA PHE A 38 -8.63 5.33 -7.40
C PHE A 38 -9.94 5.72 -8.08
N ALA A 39 -10.79 4.71 -8.33
CA ALA A 39 -12.17 4.94 -8.74
C ALA A 39 -12.97 5.54 -7.58
N GLU A 40 -14.07 6.20 -7.88
CA GLU A 40 -14.91 6.85 -6.86
C GLU A 40 -15.44 5.87 -5.81
N ASP A 41 -15.73 4.63 -6.22
CA ASP A 41 -16.28 3.58 -5.36
C ASP A 41 -15.24 2.54 -4.96
N ALA A 42 -13.96 2.86 -5.06
CA ALA A 42 -12.89 1.93 -4.71
C ALA A 42 -12.93 1.55 -3.23
N VAL A 43 -12.32 0.41 -2.91
CA VAL A 43 -12.21 -0.10 -1.55
C VAL A 43 -10.75 -0.37 -1.24
N VAL A 44 -10.28 0.09 -0.08
CA VAL A 44 -8.95 -0.21 0.45
C VAL A 44 -9.09 -1.03 1.72
N GLU A 45 -8.44 -2.19 1.73
CA GLU A 45 -8.34 -3.04 2.92
C GLU A 45 -6.86 -3.27 3.21
N ASP A 46 -6.32 -2.60 4.20
CA ASP A 46 -4.87 -2.59 4.46
C ASP A 46 -4.59 -2.52 5.97
N PRO A 47 -4.52 -3.66 6.66
CA PRO A 47 -4.70 -5.02 6.14
C PRO A 47 -6.17 -5.42 6.01
N VAL A 48 -6.42 -6.54 5.35
CA VAL A 48 -7.75 -7.16 5.33
C VAL A 48 -8.13 -7.55 6.75
N GLY A 49 -9.37 -7.25 7.13
CA GLY A 49 -9.89 -7.57 8.46
C GLY A 49 -9.64 -6.45 9.48
N PRO A 50 -10.02 -6.70 10.75
CA PRO A 50 -9.87 -5.70 11.81
C PRO A 50 -8.40 -5.35 12.07
N SER A 51 -8.14 -4.06 12.31
CA SER A 51 -6.79 -3.57 12.63
C SER A 51 -6.88 -2.24 13.35
N MET A 52 -5.72 -1.68 13.72
CA MET A 52 -5.64 -0.34 14.28
C MET A 52 -6.16 0.74 13.32
N PHE A 53 -6.24 0.45 12.02
CA PHE A 53 -6.72 1.40 11.01
C PHE A 53 -8.19 1.18 10.67
N ASP A 54 -8.78 0.06 11.10
CA ASP A 54 -10.14 -0.34 10.73
C ASP A 54 -10.68 -1.31 11.78
N ALA A 55 -11.26 -0.77 12.84
CA ALA A 55 -11.66 -1.57 13.99
C ALA A 55 -12.66 -2.67 13.65
N GLU A 56 -13.57 -2.43 12.72
CA GLU A 56 -14.58 -3.41 12.33
C GLU A 56 -14.13 -4.31 11.18
N GLY A 57 -13.05 -3.96 10.49
CA GLY A 57 -12.51 -4.76 9.39
C GLY A 57 -13.38 -4.76 8.14
N LYS A 58 -14.14 -3.69 7.91
CA LYS A 58 -15.05 -3.59 6.76
C LYS A 58 -14.43 -2.98 5.52
N GLY A 59 -13.19 -2.48 5.64
CA GLY A 59 -12.53 -1.76 4.55
C GLY A 59 -12.93 -0.29 4.48
N HIS A 60 -12.15 0.45 3.72
CA HIS A 60 -12.36 1.88 3.50
C HIS A 60 -13.02 2.06 2.14
N HIS A 61 -14.30 2.40 2.14
CA HIS A 61 -15.14 2.44 0.95
C HIS A 61 -15.30 3.85 0.41
N GLY A 62 -14.89 4.08 -0.83
CA GLY A 62 -15.01 5.35 -1.52
C GLY A 62 -13.86 6.31 -1.23
N LYS A 63 -13.73 7.33 -2.08
CA LYS A 63 -12.58 8.26 -2.00
C LYS A 63 -12.47 9.01 -0.69
N ALA A 64 -13.59 9.40 -0.08
CA ALA A 64 -13.55 10.13 1.20
C ALA A 64 -12.97 9.24 2.31
N ALA A 65 -13.40 7.97 2.38
CA ALA A 65 -12.85 7.02 3.37
C ALA A 65 -11.40 6.68 3.06
N ILE A 66 -11.03 6.57 1.80
CA ILE A 66 -9.65 6.29 1.38
C ILE A 66 -8.75 7.49 1.73
N ALA A 67 -9.22 8.71 1.55
CA ALA A 67 -8.50 9.91 1.98
C ALA A 67 -8.29 9.94 3.50
N ALA A 68 -9.30 9.53 4.26
CA ALA A 68 -9.17 9.43 5.72
C ALA A 68 -8.17 8.35 6.12
N PHE A 69 -8.12 7.24 5.39
CA PHE A 69 -7.10 6.20 5.60
C PHE A 69 -5.68 6.75 5.40
N TRP A 70 -5.47 7.55 4.36
CA TRP A 70 -4.18 8.21 4.15
C TRP A 70 -3.77 9.02 5.38
N ASP A 71 -4.69 9.82 5.90
CA ASP A 71 -4.40 10.67 7.05
C ASP A 71 -4.10 9.84 8.30
N LEU A 72 -4.72 8.69 8.45
CA LEU A 72 -4.54 7.81 9.61
C LEU A 72 -3.27 6.97 9.52
N ALA A 73 -2.97 6.42 8.35
CA ALA A 73 -1.94 5.39 8.20
C ALA A 73 -0.66 5.88 7.50
N ILE A 74 -0.74 6.94 6.72
CA ILE A 74 0.36 7.36 5.84
C ILE A 74 0.93 8.73 6.24
N ALA A 75 0.07 9.70 6.49
CA ALA A 75 0.47 11.09 6.68
C ALA A 75 1.46 11.30 7.82
N GLY A 76 1.36 10.52 8.90
CA GLY A 76 2.23 10.66 10.08
C GLY A 76 3.57 9.93 9.96
N VAL A 77 3.80 9.22 8.88
CA VAL A 77 5.05 8.49 8.64
C VAL A 77 6.04 9.44 7.98
N GLU A 78 7.27 9.50 8.49
CA GLU A 78 8.26 10.41 7.92
C GLU A 78 8.76 9.96 6.55
N ARG A 79 8.90 8.64 6.36
CA ARG A 79 9.45 8.09 5.12
C ARG A 79 8.98 6.65 4.96
N PHE A 80 8.70 6.26 3.71
CA PHE A 80 8.43 4.86 3.36
C PHE A 80 9.50 4.33 2.42
N GLU A 81 9.80 3.04 2.57
CA GLU A 81 10.59 2.28 1.60
C GLU A 81 9.81 1.03 1.25
N PHE A 82 9.73 0.72 -0.04
CA PHE A 82 9.09 -0.48 -0.54
C PHE A 82 10.16 -1.39 -1.14
N ALA A 83 10.16 -2.66 -0.74
CA ALA A 83 11.06 -3.65 -1.30
C ALA A 83 10.22 -4.85 -1.75
N MET A 84 9.90 -4.88 -3.05
CA MET A 84 9.11 -5.97 -3.63
C MET A 84 10.03 -6.96 -4.32
N HIS A 85 9.95 -8.24 -3.93
CA HIS A 85 10.82 -9.28 -4.47
C HIS A 85 10.08 -10.25 -5.38
N ASP A 86 8.75 -10.13 -5.50
CA ASP A 86 7.96 -10.92 -6.43
C ASP A 86 6.69 -10.18 -6.82
N SER A 87 6.11 -10.54 -7.96
CA SER A 87 4.87 -9.94 -8.45
C SER A 87 4.23 -10.86 -9.47
N PHE A 88 2.95 -11.10 -9.30
CA PHE A 88 2.16 -11.97 -10.17
C PHE A 88 0.97 -11.18 -10.68
N ALA A 89 0.83 -11.09 -12.01
CA ALA A 89 -0.29 -10.40 -12.62
C ALA A 89 -1.15 -11.39 -13.40
N ALA A 90 -2.45 -11.26 -13.24
CA ALA A 90 -3.42 -12.09 -13.94
C ALA A 90 -4.71 -11.30 -14.13
N GLY A 91 -5.24 -11.26 -15.36
CA GLY A 91 -6.45 -10.50 -15.66
C GLY A 91 -6.29 -9.03 -15.29
N SER A 92 -7.25 -8.52 -14.53
CA SER A 92 -7.26 -7.13 -14.06
C SER A 92 -6.59 -6.95 -12.71
N GLU A 93 -5.83 -7.94 -12.23
CA GLU A 93 -5.25 -7.93 -10.89
C GLU A 93 -3.75 -8.14 -10.89
N CYS A 94 -3.12 -7.72 -9.79
CA CYS A 94 -1.70 -7.89 -9.58
C CYS A 94 -1.45 -8.11 -8.10
N ALA A 95 -0.64 -9.11 -7.76
CA ALA A 95 -0.25 -9.41 -6.38
C ALA A 95 1.25 -9.18 -6.24
N ASN A 96 1.63 -8.18 -5.45
CA ASN A 96 3.03 -7.88 -5.16
C ASN A 96 3.41 -8.47 -3.80
N VAL A 97 4.57 -9.09 -3.73
CA VAL A 97 5.06 -9.73 -2.51
C VAL A 97 6.32 -9.01 -2.05
N GLY A 98 6.33 -8.57 -0.81
CA GLY A 98 7.49 -7.87 -0.28
C GLY A 98 7.24 -7.19 1.05
N THR A 99 8.06 -6.18 1.33
CA THR A 99 8.06 -5.47 2.61
C THR A 99 7.91 -3.98 2.41
N ILE A 100 7.04 -3.38 3.21
CA ILE A 100 6.89 -1.93 3.32
C ILE A 100 7.53 -1.52 4.64
N SER A 101 8.54 -0.66 4.59
CA SER A 101 9.19 -0.14 5.78
C SER A 101 8.69 1.28 6.03
N ALA A 102 8.17 1.51 7.23
CA ALA A 102 7.72 2.83 7.66
C ALA A 102 8.71 3.38 8.69
N PHE A 103 9.20 4.58 8.43
CA PHE A 103 10.13 5.29 9.32
C PHE A 103 9.32 6.35 10.06
N LEU A 104 9.21 6.17 11.37
CA LEU A 104 8.31 6.92 12.22
C LEU A 104 9.04 8.06 12.94
N PRO A 105 8.32 9.10 13.41
CA PRO A 105 8.92 10.12 14.26
C PRO A 105 9.63 9.49 15.47
N GLY A 106 10.74 10.07 15.87
CA GLY A 106 11.54 9.55 16.98
C GLY A 106 12.53 8.47 16.58
N GLY A 107 12.76 8.28 15.28
CA GLY A 107 13.76 7.33 14.79
C GLY A 107 13.33 5.87 14.84
N MET A 108 12.05 5.59 15.03
CA MET A 108 11.53 4.23 15.05
C MET A 108 11.23 3.73 13.64
N ARG A 109 11.30 2.43 13.46
CA ARG A 109 11.03 1.79 12.18
C ARG A 109 10.16 0.54 12.38
N VAL A 110 9.22 0.33 11.49
CA VAL A 110 8.41 -0.89 11.43
C VAL A 110 8.42 -1.43 10.01
N ASP A 111 8.57 -2.76 9.88
CA ASP A 111 8.57 -3.45 8.60
C ASP A 111 7.29 -4.30 8.48
N THR A 112 6.56 -4.08 7.40
CA THR A 112 5.33 -4.82 7.11
C THR A 112 5.57 -5.71 5.91
N GLU A 113 5.78 -7.00 6.17
CA GLU A 113 5.94 -8.00 5.10
C GLU A 113 4.59 -8.60 4.77
N GLY A 114 4.29 -8.72 3.48
CA GLY A 114 3.01 -9.28 3.07
C GLY A 114 2.81 -9.35 1.58
N VAL A 115 1.54 -9.52 1.22
CA VAL A 115 1.09 -9.61 -0.17
C VAL A 115 0.08 -8.48 -0.40
N PHE A 116 0.31 -7.71 -1.45
CA PHE A 116 -0.47 -6.50 -1.75
C PHE A 116 -1.14 -6.67 -3.10
N VAL A 117 -2.47 -6.79 -3.10
CA VAL A 117 -3.26 -7.12 -4.30
C VAL A 117 -4.00 -5.89 -4.78
N TYR A 118 -3.79 -5.55 -6.06
CA TYR A 118 -4.44 -4.42 -6.73
C TYR A 118 -5.36 -4.96 -7.82
N ARG A 119 -6.56 -4.42 -7.88
CA ARG A 119 -7.50 -4.69 -8.98
C ARG A 119 -7.88 -3.37 -9.63
N VAL A 120 -7.85 -3.34 -10.96
CA VAL A 120 -8.19 -2.14 -11.73
C VAL A 120 -9.42 -2.40 -12.61
N GLY A 121 -10.11 -1.32 -12.98
CA GLY A 121 -11.18 -1.37 -13.95
C GLY A 121 -10.66 -1.16 -15.37
N GLU A 122 -11.58 -1.14 -16.33
CA GLU A 122 -11.24 -0.94 -17.75
C GLU A 122 -10.60 0.43 -18.00
N ASP A 123 -10.92 1.41 -17.17
CA ASP A 123 -10.35 2.76 -17.23
C ASP A 123 -8.96 2.85 -16.60
N GLY A 124 -8.44 1.74 -16.05
CA GLY A 124 -7.14 1.70 -15.39
C GLY A 124 -7.14 2.23 -13.96
N LEU A 125 -8.29 2.69 -13.45
CA LEU A 125 -8.39 3.17 -12.07
C LEU A 125 -8.46 2.00 -11.10
N ILE A 126 -7.85 2.16 -9.93
CA ILE A 126 -7.85 1.14 -8.88
C ILE A 126 -9.26 1.01 -8.31
N ARG A 127 -9.79 -0.20 -8.35
CA ARG A 127 -11.10 -0.56 -7.78
C ARG A 127 -10.94 -1.15 -6.39
N SER A 128 -9.83 -1.84 -6.14
CA SER A 128 -9.61 -2.53 -4.87
C SER A 128 -8.13 -2.66 -4.59
N VAL A 129 -7.76 -2.37 -3.34
CA VAL A 129 -6.46 -2.73 -2.79
C VAL A 129 -6.74 -3.63 -1.59
N ARG A 130 -6.17 -4.82 -1.60
CA ARG A 130 -6.28 -5.75 -0.49
C ARG A 130 -4.89 -6.17 -0.06
N ALA A 131 -4.50 -5.77 1.13
CA ALA A 131 -3.19 -6.07 1.68
C ALA A 131 -3.31 -7.17 2.74
N PHE A 132 -2.47 -8.18 2.61
CA PHE A 132 -2.46 -9.34 3.49
C PHE A 132 -1.17 -9.30 4.31
N TRP A 133 -1.27 -8.76 5.51
CA TRP A 133 -0.17 -8.73 6.46
C TRP A 133 -0.75 -8.84 7.88
N GLU A 134 0.06 -9.33 8.80
CA GLU A 134 -0.37 -9.59 10.16
C GLU A 134 0.12 -8.48 11.07
N THR A 135 -0.81 -7.84 11.79
CA THR A 135 -0.50 -6.68 12.64
C THR A 135 0.51 -7.02 13.74
N GLU A 136 0.36 -8.16 14.39
CA GLU A 136 1.30 -8.59 15.44
C GLU A 136 2.70 -8.83 14.88
N ARG A 137 2.77 -9.46 13.71
CA ARG A 137 4.06 -9.74 13.05
C ARG A 137 4.75 -8.43 12.68
N ALA A 138 4.01 -7.47 12.11
CA ALA A 138 4.56 -6.16 11.77
C ALA A 138 5.02 -5.41 13.00
N MET A 139 4.18 -5.34 14.04
CA MET A 139 4.54 -4.63 15.28
C MET A 139 5.72 -5.28 15.99
N GLY A 140 5.92 -6.58 15.82
CA GLY A 140 7.09 -7.29 16.35
C GLY A 140 8.41 -6.83 15.72
N THR A 141 8.37 -6.12 14.60
CA THR A 141 9.58 -5.57 13.96
C THR A 141 9.89 -4.15 14.41
N LEU A 142 9.01 -3.53 15.19
CA LEU A 142 9.19 -2.15 15.65
C LEU A 142 10.48 -2.03 16.46
N ARG A 143 11.35 -1.10 16.05
CA ARG A 143 12.66 -0.92 16.66
C ARG A 143 13.20 0.47 16.41
N GLN A 144 14.20 0.84 17.20
CA GLN A 144 14.98 2.04 16.94
C GLN A 144 15.85 1.80 15.72
N ASP A 145 15.80 2.70 14.76
CA ASP A 145 16.57 2.63 13.52
C ASP A 145 17.72 3.63 13.59
N GLY A 146 18.90 3.12 13.58
CA GLY A 146 20.10 3.94 13.62
C GLY A 146 20.64 4.18 14.97
#